data_5f9ca2c0fece34f17fd0d0582d64bd91
#
_entry.id   5f9ca2c0fece34f17fd0d0582d64bd91
#
_cell.length_a   1.000
_cell.length_b   1.000
_cell.length_c   1.000
_cell.angle_alpha   90.00
_cell.angle_beta   90.00
_cell.angle_gamma   90.00
#
_symmetry.space_group_name_H-M   'P 1'
#
loop_
_entity.id
_entity.type
_entity.pdbx_description
1 polymer ?
#
loop_
_entity_poly.entity_id
_entity_poly.type
_entity_poly.pdbx_seq_one_letter_code
_entity_poly.pdbx_strand_id
1 'polypeptide(L)'
;LGVTGFGLNSRTANDLEISYTEGFYVSDIEPTMGAAIAGVEKGDVIISLDGIKIAKFSDLSGYLSTKRPGDVVSVGLMRKNNKLNLNVKLEKNENVDFYGMQLKNMSNDELNDMGIENGIRVLNHRNNTLYRMGVTPGYILIEINGEKISNTSDLSSFDGNVKINQMTFILSLIHI
;
A
#
# COMPACT_ATOMS: atom_id res chain seq x y z
N LEU A 1 1.81 8.59 1.45
CA LEU A 1 2.13 8.83 0.04
C LEU A 1 1.41 7.83 -0.87
N GLY A 2 1.46 6.52 -0.57
CA GLY A 2 0.75 5.48 -1.33
C GLY A 2 1.51 4.98 -2.57
N VAL A 3 2.83 4.88 -2.48
CA VAL A 3 3.67 4.28 -3.52
C VAL A 3 4.38 3.03 -3.00
N THR A 4 4.53 2.04 -3.86
CA THR A 4 5.37 0.87 -3.65
C THR A 4 6.52 0.89 -4.63
N GLY A 5 7.71 0.44 -4.22
CA GLY A 5 8.87 0.47 -5.09
C GLY A 5 10.17 0.15 -4.38
N PHE A 6 11.27 0.55 -4.97
CA PHE A 6 12.61 0.28 -4.46
C PHE A 6 13.59 1.41 -4.81
N GLY A 7 14.66 1.50 -4.03
CA GLY A 7 15.78 2.40 -4.33
C GLY A 7 16.53 1.94 -5.58
N LEU A 8 16.82 2.88 -6.48
CA LEU A 8 17.63 2.60 -7.66
C LEU A 8 19.10 2.40 -7.32
N ASN A 9 19.75 1.61 -8.13
CA ASN A 9 21.19 1.45 -8.24
C ASN A 9 21.55 1.17 -9.71
N SER A 10 22.84 1.14 -10.04
CA SER A 10 23.30 0.95 -11.42
C SER A 10 22.77 -0.32 -12.08
N ARG A 11 22.60 -1.42 -11.31
CA ARG A 11 22.07 -2.68 -11.85
C ARG A 11 20.59 -2.56 -12.19
N THR A 12 19.77 -2.12 -11.23
CA THR A 12 18.32 -1.97 -11.44
C THR A 12 18.00 -0.90 -12.48
N ALA A 13 18.81 0.15 -12.59
CA ALA A 13 18.68 1.16 -13.63
C ALA A 13 18.90 0.58 -15.03
N ASN A 14 19.95 -0.26 -15.19
CA ASN A 14 20.21 -0.96 -16.46
C ASN A 14 19.11 -1.95 -16.80
N ASP A 15 18.63 -2.74 -15.83
CA ASP A 15 17.54 -3.71 -16.04
C ASP A 15 16.23 -3.04 -16.47
N LEU A 16 16.01 -1.79 -16.06
CA LEU A 16 14.83 -0.96 -16.40
C LEU A 16 15.05 -0.03 -17.60
N GLU A 17 16.24 -0.04 -18.21
CA GLU A 17 16.64 0.83 -19.32
C GLU A 17 16.46 2.34 -19.01
N ILE A 18 16.71 2.76 -17.76
CA ILE A 18 16.60 4.14 -17.32
C ILE A 18 17.98 4.74 -17.02
N SER A 19 18.13 6.04 -17.30
CA SER A 19 19.42 6.76 -17.18
C SER A 19 19.76 7.17 -15.74
N TYR A 20 18.88 6.95 -14.77
CA TYR A 20 19.06 7.38 -13.38
C TYR A 20 19.52 6.20 -12.53
N THR A 21 20.57 6.39 -11.76
CA THR A 21 21.14 5.37 -10.86
C THR A 21 20.83 5.64 -9.39
N GLU A 22 20.13 6.73 -9.09
CA GLU A 22 19.70 7.13 -7.74
C GLU A 22 18.24 7.57 -7.77
N GLY A 23 17.55 7.41 -6.65
CA GLY A 23 16.15 7.75 -6.49
C GLY A 23 15.31 6.56 -6.04
N PHE A 24 14.01 6.77 -5.92
CA PHE A 24 13.06 5.73 -5.58
C PHE A 24 12.16 5.44 -6.80
N TYR A 25 12.31 4.26 -7.39
CA TYR A 25 11.50 3.80 -8.51
C TYR A 25 10.12 3.36 -8.02
N VAL A 26 9.07 3.91 -8.62
CA VAL A 26 7.68 3.57 -8.32
C VAL A 26 7.27 2.35 -9.15
N SER A 27 7.18 1.20 -8.52
CA SER A 27 6.73 -0.05 -9.18
C SER A 27 5.22 -0.21 -9.14
N ASP A 28 4.55 0.38 -8.14
CA ASP A 28 3.10 0.35 -8.01
C ASP A 28 2.57 1.52 -7.18
N ILE A 29 1.28 1.84 -7.32
CA ILE A 29 0.62 2.99 -6.67
C ILE A 29 -0.73 2.55 -6.15
N GLU A 30 -1.04 2.93 -4.91
CA GLU A 30 -2.36 2.78 -4.33
C GLU A 30 -3.32 3.81 -4.92
N PRO A 31 -4.35 3.39 -5.68
CA PRO A 31 -5.19 4.31 -6.48
C PRO A 31 -5.93 5.37 -5.66
N THR A 32 -6.22 5.07 -4.40
CA THR A 32 -6.99 5.95 -3.51
C THR A 32 -6.14 6.89 -2.68
N MET A 33 -4.80 6.80 -2.79
CA MET A 33 -3.88 7.59 -1.97
C MET A 33 -3.30 8.81 -2.71
N GLY A 34 -2.76 9.73 -1.94
CA GLY A 34 -2.34 11.05 -2.41
C GLY A 34 -1.40 11.07 -3.61
N ALA A 35 -0.52 10.07 -3.77
CA ALA A 35 0.36 9.99 -4.95
C ALA A 35 -0.44 9.78 -6.25
N ALA A 36 -1.39 8.83 -6.26
CA ALA A 36 -2.25 8.58 -7.42
C ALA A 36 -3.10 9.82 -7.75
N ILE A 37 -3.74 10.40 -6.73
CA ILE A 37 -4.58 11.60 -6.87
C ILE A 37 -3.77 12.79 -7.44
N ALA A 38 -2.51 12.92 -7.04
CA ALA A 38 -1.60 13.96 -7.54
C ALA A 38 -1.02 13.68 -8.93
N GLY A 39 -1.27 12.50 -9.51
CA GLY A 39 -0.81 12.13 -10.83
C GLY A 39 0.60 11.51 -10.87
N VAL A 40 1.09 10.95 -9.77
CA VAL A 40 2.27 10.06 -9.80
C VAL A 40 1.89 8.79 -10.54
N GLU A 41 2.78 8.25 -11.37
CA GLU A 41 2.54 7.07 -12.18
C GLU A 41 3.58 5.97 -11.92
N LYS A 42 3.19 4.74 -12.20
CA LYS A 42 4.12 3.61 -12.24
C LYS A 42 5.23 3.87 -13.27
N GLY A 43 6.46 3.63 -12.89
CA GLY A 43 7.64 3.93 -13.71
C GLY A 43 8.28 5.30 -13.40
N ASP A 44 7.66 6.12 -12.57
CA ASP A 44 8.29 7.35 -12.09
C ASP A 44 9.47 7.04 -11.17
N VAL A 45 10.45 7.93 -11.16
CA VAL A 45 11.56 7.90 -10.22
C VAL A 45 11.50 9.14 -9.33
N ILE A 46 11.15 8.97 -8.07
CA ILE A 46 11.15 10.05 -7.08
C ILE A 46 12.60 10.41 -6.75
N ILE A 47 12.96 11.68 -6.98
CA ILE A 47 14.32 12.20 -6.80
C ILE A 47 14.42 13.26 -5.70
N SER A 48 13.30 13.84 -5.27
CA SER A 48 13.28 14.82 -4.17
C SER A 48 11.92 14.90 -3.50
N LEU A 49 11.91 15.28 -2.22
CA LEU A 49 10.73 15.66 -1.43
C LEU A 49 11.00 17.03 -0.80
N ASP A 50 10.12 18.02 -1.07
CA ASP A 50 10.27 19.42 -0.64
C ASP A 50 11.70 19.98 -0.92
N GLY A 51 12.28 19.60 -2.06
CA GLY A 51 13.63 19.98 -2.48
C GLY A 51 14.76 19.15 -1.86
N ILE A 52 14.49 18.30 -0.87
CA ILE A 52 15.49 17.41 -0.28
C ILE A 52 15.72 16.20 -1.20
N LYS A 53 16.98 15.94 -1.57
CA LYS A 53 17.36 14.84 -2.47
C LYS A 53 16.97 13.48 -1.87
N ILE A 54 16.34 12.64 -2.68
CA ILE A 54 16.06 11.23 -2.40
C ILE A 54 16.95 10.38 -3.30
N ALA A 55 17.96 9.76 -2.71
CA ALA A 55 18.87 8.84 -3.42
C ALA A 55 18.49 7.37 -3.23
N LYS A 56 17.85 7.02 -2.11
CA LYS A 56 17.48 5.64 -1.74
C LYS A 56 16.20 5.60 -0.91
N PHE A 57 15.67 4.42 -0.68
CA PHE A 57 14.42 4.22 0.09
C PHE A 57 14.49 4.80 1.50
N SER A 58 15.64 4.69 2.20
CA SER A 58 15.77 5.23 3.57
C SER A 58 15.63 6.75 3.62
N ASP A 59 16.02 7.47 2.58
CA ASP A 59 15.87 8.93 2.51
C ASP A 59 14.38 9.30 2.38
N LEU A 60 13.66 8.56 1.51
CA LEU A 60 12.22 8.71 1.33
C LEU A 60 11.47 8.41 2.66
N SER A 61 11.72 7.26 3.26
CA SER A 61 11.02 6.83 4.48
C SER A 61 11.38 7.73 5.67
N GLY A 62 12.66 8.10 5.82
CA GLY A 62 13.13 9.00 6.85
C GLY A 62 12.48 10.38 6.77
N TYR A 63 12.39 10.95 5.55
CA TYR A 63 11.70 12.22 5.36
C TYR A 63 10.20 12.12 5.67
N LEU A 64 9.52 11.12 5.14
CA LEU A 64 8.08 10.94 5.36
C LEU A 64 7.72 10.67 6.84
N SER A 65 8.62 10.06 7.62
CA SER A 65 8.41 9.85 9.06
C SER A 65 8.35 11.14 9.87
N THR A 66 8.86 12.26 9.35
CA THR A 66 8.77 13.59 9.98
C THR A 66 7.45 14.31 9.68
N LYS A 67 6.64 13.80 8.77
CA LYS A 67 5.39 14.39 8.31
C LYS A 67 4.18 13.78 9.00
N ARG A 68 3.05 14.49 8.88
CA ARG A 68 1.76 14.04 9.42
C ARG A 68 0.76 13.79 8.28
N PRO A 69 -0.22 12.92 8.49
CA PRO A 69 -1.36 12.85 7.59
C PRO A 69 -2.02 14.22 7.43
N GLY A 70 -2.29 14.61 6.18
CA GLY A 70 -2.80 15.92 5.81
C GLY A 70 -1.74 16.90 5.30
N ASP A 71 -0.47 16.70 5.60
CA ASP A 71 0.61 17.54 5.07
C ASP A 71 0.68 17.40 3.54
N VAL A 72 1.05 18.50 2.87
CA VAL A 72 1.30 18.51 1.43
C VAL A 72 2.81 18.55 1.21
N VAL A 73 3.31 17.63 0.39
CA VAL A 73 4.73 17.49 0.07
C VAL A 73 4.93 17.71 -1.42
N SER A 74 5.90 18.55 -1.79
CA SER A 74 6.33 18.70 -3.17
C SER A 74 7.23 17.53 -3.56
N VAL A 75 6.73 16.66 -4.44
CA VAL A 75 7.43 15.47 -4.94
C VAL A 75 8.08 15.81 -6.28
N GLY A 76 9.40 15.88 -6.31
CA GLY A 76 10.17 15.96 -7.54
C GLY A 76 10.43 14.57 -8.08
N LEU A 77 10.06 14.32 -9.31
CA LEU A 77 10.21 13.02 -9.96
C LEU A 77 10.71 13.14 -11.40
N MET A 78 11.22 12.05 -11.93
CA MET A 78 11.58 11.88 -13.34
C MET A 78 10.62 10.89 -13.98
N ARG A 79 9.99 11.30 -15.07
CA ARG A 79 9.13 10.50 -15.94
C ARG A 79 9.63 10.59 -17.38
N LYS A 80 10.06 9.47 -17.97
CA LYS A 80 10.57 9.41 -19.36
C LYS A 80 11.56 10.54 -19.65
N ASN A 81 12.56 10.73 -18.79
CA ASN A 81 13.59 11.77 -18.86
C ASN A 81 13.11 13.22 -18.64
N ASN A 82 11.85 13.45 -18.33
CA ASN A 82 11.33 14.77 -17.97
C ASN A 82 11.23 14.91 -16.46
N LYS A 83 11.71 16.04 -15.94
CA LYS A 83 11.56 16.37 -14.52
C LYS A 83 10.19 16.99 -14.27
N LEU A 84 9.46 16.47 -13.31
CA LEU A 84 8.15 16.95 -12.87
C LEU A 84 8.19 17.25 -11.37
N ASN A 85 7.33 18.16 -10.93
CA ASN A 85 7.06 18.43 -9.53
C ASN A 85 5.54 18.34 -9.31
N LEU A 86 5.13 17.49 -8.37
CA LEU A 86 3.73 17.27 -8.02
C LEU A 86 3.54 17.55 -6.53
N ASN A 87 2.45 18.23 -6.18
CA ASN A 87 2.07 18.42 -4.78
C ASN A 87 1.19 17.25 -4.33
N VAL A 88 1.71 16.46 -3.42
CA VAL A 88 1.05 15.25 -2.93
C VAL A 88 0.59 15.48 -1.50
N LYS A 89 -0.71 15.36 -1.25
CA LYS A 89 -1.26 15.33 0.10
C LYS A 89 -0.98 13.96 0.73
N LEU A 90 -0.36 13.97 1.89
CA LEU A 90 -0.08 12.74 2.64
C LEU A 90 -1.34 12.26 3.35
N GLU A 91 -1.60 10.98 3.26
CA GLU A 91 -2.70 10.33 3.93
C GLU A 91 -2.18 9.31 4.94
N LYS A 92 -2.98 9.01 5.95
CA LYS A 92 -2.66 7.94 6.90
C LYS A 92 -2.66 6.61 6.13
N ASN A 93 -1.58 5.85 6.27
CA ASN A 93 -1.61 4.46 5.82
C ASN A 93 -2.46 3.68 6.83
N GLU A 94 -3.65 3.31 6.42
CA GLU A 94 -4.59 2.52 7.25
C GLU A 94 -4.39 1.02 7.06
N ASN A 95 -3.37 0.63 6.29
CA ASN A 95 -3.04 -0.77 6.12
C ASN A 95 -2.43 -1.32 7.41
N VAL A 96 -2.92 -2.47 7.83
CA VAL A 96 -2.47 -3.17 9.03
C VAL A 96 -1.86 -4.51 8.62
N ASP A 97 -0.68 -4.80 9.16
CA ASP A 97 -0.07 -6.12 9.02
C ASP A 97 -0.61 -7.03 10.13
N PHE A 98 -1.28 -8.11 9.75
CA PHE A 98 -1.83 -9.07 10.66
C PHE A 98 -1.67 -10.49 10.11
N TYR A 99 -1.07 -11.37 10.88
CA TYR A 99 -0.86 -12.78 10.54
C TYR A 99 -0.17 -12.99 9.17
N GLY A 100 0.73 -12.07 8.80
CA GLY A 100 1.43 -12.06 7.51
C GLY A 100 0.57 -11.58 6.33
N MET A 101 -0.62 -11.04 6.60
CA MET A 101 -1.47 -10.34 5.64
C MET A 101 -1.34 -8.83 5.81
N GLN A 102 -1.35 -8.11 4.71
CA GLN A 102 -1.60 -6.68 4.69
C GLN A 102 -3.09 -6.44 4.43
N LEU A 103 -3.75 -5.80 5.38
CA LEU A 103 -5.19 -5.62 5.41
C LEU A 103 -5.55 -4.14 5.39
N LYS A 104 -6.68 -3.81 4.76
CA LYS A 104 -7.21 -2.45 4.65
C LYS A 104 -8.70 -2.43 4.95
N ASN A 105 -9.14 -1.37 5.63
CA ASN A 105 -10.57 -1.09 5.78
C ASN A 105 -11.23 -0.92 4.42
N MET A 106 -12.47 -1.36 4.34
CA MET A 106 -13.34 -1.13 3.20
C MET A 106 -14.27 0.05 3.50
N SER A 107 -14.60 0.83 2.48
CA SER A 107 -15.63 1.87 2.59
C SER A 107 -17.03 1.24 2.61
N ASN A 108 -18.02 1.98 3.13
CA ASN A 108 -19.39 1.53 3.10
C ASN A 108 -19.91 1.30 1.67
N ASP A 109 -19.46 2.10 0.71
CA ASP A 109 -19.83 1.95 -0.70
C ASP A 109 -19.28 0.63 -1.26
N GLU A 110 -18.01 0.30 -0.99
CA GLU A 110 -17.42 -0.98 -1.39
C GLU A 110 -18.13 -2.18 -0.77
N LEU A 111 -18.53 -2.09 0.50
CA LEU A 111 -19.29 -3.15 1.18
C LEU A 111 -20.67 -3.33 0.56
N ASN A 112 -21.38 -2.22 0.31
CA ASN A 112 -22.71 -2.21 -0.30
C ASN A 112 -22.69 -2.77 -1.72
N ASP A 113 -21.72 -2.39 -2.55
CA ASP A 113 -21.56 -2.87 -3.93
C ASP A 113 -21.34 -4.39 -3.98
N MET A 114 -20.76 -4.95 -2.92
CA MET A 114 -20.52 -6.38 -2.78
C MET A 114 -21.66 -7.13 -2.05
N GLY A 115 -22.65 -6.42 -1.52
CA GLY A 115 -23.73 -7.01 -0.75
C GLY A 115 -23.28 -7.65 0.57
N ILE A 116 -22.21 -7.13 1.20
CA ILE A 116 -21.66 -7.60 2.46
C ILE A 116 -21.81 -6.54 3.55
N GLU A 117 -22.00 -6.98 4.79
CA GLU A 117 -22.21 -6.09 5.92
C GLU A 117 -20.91 -5.63 6.59
N ASN A 118 -19.87 -6.46 6.54
CA ASN A 118 -18.61 -6.21 7.22
C ASN A 118 -17.45 -6.92 6.51
N GLY A 119 -16.24 -6.45 6.77
CA GLY A 119 -15.03 -7.08 6.31
C GLY A 119 -13.90 -6.12 6.05
N ILE A 120 -12.70 -6.66 5.99
CA ILE A 120 -11.49 -5.94 5.65
C ILE A 120 -10.78 -6.63 4.49
N ARG A 121 -10.28 -5.85 3.54
CA ARG A 121 -9.70 -6.37 2.30
C ARG A 121 -8.27 -6.85 2.50
N VAL A 122 -7.96 -8.04 1.98
CA VAL A 122 -6.59 -8.54 1.87
C VAL A 122 -5.93 -7.87 0.66
N LEU A 123 -4.93 -7.03 0.91
CA LEU A 123 -4.14 -6.36 -0.13
C LEU A 123 -3.01 -7.26 -0.63
N ASN A 124 -2.37 -7.93 0.31
CA ASN A 124 -1.24 -8.82 0.05
C ASN A 124 -1.03 -9.77 1.24
N HIS A 125 -0.32 -10.88 1.05
CA HIS A 125 0.14 -11.71 2.17
C HIS A 125 1.42 -12.47 1.84
N ARG A 126 2.16 -12.82 2.88
CA ARG A 126 3.36 -13.65 2.83
C ARG A 126 3.16 -14.98 3.61
N ASN A 127 1.92 -15.33 3.91
CA ASN A 127 1.58 -16.50 4.69
C ASN A 127 1.37 -17.72 3.78
N ASN A 128 2.30 -18.68 3.84
CA ASN A 128 2.25 -19.89 3.03
C ASN A 128 1.02 -20.76 3.28
N THR A 129 0.44 -20.73 4.48
CA THR A 129 -0.78 -21.48 4.79
C THR A 129 -1.96 -20.90 4.06
N LEU A 130 -2.13 -19.58 4.09
CA LEU A 130 -3.19 -18.88 3.36
C LEU A 130 -3.05 -19.08 1.85
N TYR A 131 -1.83 -19.05 1.34
CA TYR A 131 -1.56 -19.31 -0.08
C TYR A 131 -2.03 -20.73 -0.49
N ARG A 132 -1.71 -21.76 0.32
CA ARG A 132 -2.16 -23.14 0.07
C ARG A 132 -3.67 -23.30 0.17
N MET A 133 -4.34 -22.47 0.96
CA MET A 133 -5.80 -22.43 1.08
C MET A 133 -6.47 -21.64 -0.05
N GLY A 134 -5.70 -21.08 -0.97
CA GLY A 134 -6.21 -20.32 -2.11
C GLY A 134 -6.62 -18.88 -1.79
N VAL A 135 -6.28 -18.36 -0.61
CA VAL A 135 -6.50 -16.94 -0.29
C VAL A 135 -5.52 -16.11 -1.11
N THR A 136 -6.02 -15.14 -1.84
CA THR A 136 -5.23 -14.23 -2.71
C THR A 136 -5.59 -12.78 -2.42
N PRO A 137 -4.79 -11.81 -2.89
CA PRO A 137 -5.18 -10.40 -2.87
C PRO A 137 -6.59 -10.19 -3.44
N GLY A 138 -7.37 -9.33 -2.79
CA GLY A 138 -8.77 -9.09 -3.13
C GLY A 138 -9.78 -9.87 -2.29
N TYR A 139 -9.36 -10.93 -1.58
CA TYR A 139 -10.23 -11.58 -0.61
C TYR A 139 -10.57 -10.62 0.54
N ILE A 140 -11.72 -10.86 1.17
CA ILE A 140 -12.22 -10.07 2.29
C ILE A 140 -12.28 -10.97 3.51
N LEU A 141 -11.57 -10.59 4.57
CA LEU A 141 -11.63 -11.24 5.88
C LEU A 141 -12.85 -10.69 6.63
N ILE A 142 -13.79 -11.54 6.94
CA ILE A 142 -15.07 -11.16 7.57
C ILE A 142 -15.22 -11.64 9.01
N GLU A 143 -14.43 -12.65 9.42
CA GLU A 143 -14.56 -13.26 10.75
C GLU A 143 -13.26 -13.94 11.18
N ILE A 144 -12.95 -13.88 12.48
CA ILE A 144 -11.87 -14.63 13.13
C ILE A 144 -12.45 -15.30 14.37
N ASN A 145 -12.29 -16.64 14.50
CA ASN A 145 -12.79 -17.43 15.62
C ASN A 145 -14.29 -17.23 15.95
N GLY A 146 -15.12 -16.92 14.96
CA GLY A 146 -16.55 -16.64 15.14
C GLY A 146 -16.88 -15.18 15.47
N GLU A 147 -15.88 -14.32 15.62
CA GLU A 147 -16.08 -12.87 15.84
C GLU A 147 -16.03 -12.12 14.53
N LYS A 148 -17.04 -11.29 14.26
CA LYS A 148 -17.12 -10.45 13.05
C LYS A 148 -16.00 -9.42 13.04
N ILE A 149 -15.37 -9.25 11.88
CA ILE A 149 -14.35 -8.23 11.61
C ILE A 149 -14.96 -7.17 10.70
N SER A 150 -15.06 -5.95 11.17
CA SER A 150 -15.63 -4.83 10.43
C SER A 150 -14.58 -3.80 10.02
N ASN A 151 -13.52 -3.70 10.79
CA ASN A 151 -12.41 -2.77 10.54
C ASN A 151 -11.09 -3.31 11.11
N THR A 152 -9.99 -2.69 10.73
CA THR A 152 -8.64 -3.14 11.14
C THR A 152 -8.37 -2.98 12.64
N SER A 153 -9.12 -2.13 13.37
CA SER A 153 -8.96 -2.01 14.82
C SER A 153 -9.50 -3.23 15.58
N ASP A 154 -10.42 -3.99 14.99
CA ASP A 154 -10.96 -5.22 15.59
C ASP A 154 -9.88 -6.29 15.74
N LEU A 155 -8.83 -6.22 14.90
CA LEU A 155 -7.70 -7.15 14.93
C LEU A 155 -6.90 -7.08 16.23
N SER A 156 -6.95 -5.96 16.96
CA SER A 156 -6.26 -5.79 18.24
C SER A 156 -6.73 -6.80 19.31
N SER A 157 -7.95 -7.31 19.19
CA SER A 157 -8.48 -8.36 20.06
C SER A 157 -7.77 -9.71 19.88
N PHE A 158 -7.07 -9.89 18.77
CA PHE A 158 -6.35 -11.10 18.39
C PHE A 158 -4.83 -10.96 18.46
N ASP A 159 -4.33 -9.84 18.99
CA ASP A 159 -2.89 -9.61 19.18
C ASP A 159 -2.36 -10.44 20.37
N GLY A 160 -1.09 -10.84 20.26
CA GLY A 160 -0.38 -11.55 21.30
C GLY A 160 -0.64 -13.07 21.32
N ASN A 161 -1.08 -13.60 22.46
CA ASN A 161 -1.21 -15.05 22.68
C ASN A 161 -2.58 -15.66 22.28
N VAL A 162 -3.40 -14.91 21.57
CA VAL A 162 -4.70 -15.43 21.11
C VAL A 162 -4.48 -16.44 20.00
N LYS A 163 -4.89 -17.69 20.24
CA LYS A 163 -4.82 -18.73 19.23
C LYS A 163 -5.90 -18.51 18.18
N ILE A 164 -5.49 -18.30 16.94
CA ILE A 164 -6.40 -18.23 15.81
C ILE A 164 -6.62 -19.66 15.30
N ASN A 165 -7.85 -20.15 15.44
CA ASN A 165 -8.24 -21.47 14.98
C ASN A 165 -8.96 -21.45 13.64
N GLN A 166 -9.64 -20.32 13.32
CA GLN A 166 -10.45 -20.15 12.13
C GLN A 166 -10.40 -18.71 11.65
N MET A 167 -10.34 -18.54 10.34
CA MET A 167 -10.58 -17.28 9.64
C MET A 167 -11.56 -17.54 8.50
N THR A 168 -12.55 -16.68 8.35
CA THR A 168 -13.55 -16.76 7.28
C THR A 168 -13.30 -15.65 6.27
N PHE A 169 -13.12 -16.06 5.02
CA PHE A 169 -12.88 -15.15 3.90
C PHE A 169 -13.99 -15.30 2.86
N ILE A 170 -14.32 -14.21 2.19
CA ILE A 170 -15.15 -14.22 0.99
C ILE A 170 -14.34 -13.71 -0.19
N LEU A 171 -14.62 -14.24 -1.38
CA LEU A 171 -14.02 -13.78 -2.62
C LEU A 171 -14.78 -12.57 -3.11
N SER A 172 -14.06 -11.48 -3.39
CA SER A 172 -14.62 -10.33 -4.09
C SER A 172 -14.88 -10.71 -5.55
N LEU A 173 -16.11 -11.05 -5.87
CA LEU A 173 -16.54 -11.17 -7.26
C LEU A 173 -16.76 -9.77 -7.81
N ILE A 174 -15.70 -9.14 -8.31
CA ILE A 174 -15.85 -7.97 -9.17
C ILE A 174 -16.50 -8.49 -10.45
N HIS A 175 -17.75 -8.17 -10.68
CA HIS A 175 -18.37 -8.34 -11.97
C HIS A 175 -17.68 -7.35 -12.93
N ILE A 176 -16.89 -7.92 -13.86
CA ILE A 176 -16.33 -7.20 -15.01
C ILE A 176 -17.48 -6.90 -15.98
#